data_d3597dfdfa448ec68ab24a11eca8637b
#
_entry.id   d3597dfdfa448ec68ab24a11eca8637b
#
_cell.length_a   1.000
_cell.length_b   1.000
_cell.length_c   1.000
_cell.angle_alpha   90.00
_cell.angle_beta   90.00
_cell.angle_gamma   90.00
#
_symmetry.space_group_name_H-M   'P 1'
#
loop_
_entity.id
_entity.type
_entity.pdbx_description
1 polymer ?
#
loop_
_entity_poly.entity_id
_entity_poly.type
_entity_poly.pdbx_seq_one_letter_code
_entity_poly.pdbx_strand_id
1 'polypeptide(L)'
;MNTLDKKLLEEVKNLSPFELKNKLINLANSNEKKGVKIFLNAGRGNPNWTASTPRDAFFTLGYFSVEETRKTWCDGDLAGMPEKPNIYKRFKAFCNSNTNAPGIELLEEAVDYGIREYGFDSDSWVFELVDGIIGDNYPVPDRMLLRVEKVVHNYLIKEMGGSIPDKASHDLFAVEGGTAAMCYIFDSLMANHLLKKHDNIALM
;
A
#
# COMPACT_ATOMS: atom_id res chain seq x y z
N MET A 1 -20.17 16.17 39.54
CA MET A 1 -18.93 15.69 38.91
C MET A 1 -17.97 15.39 40.04
N ASN A 2 -17.61 14.13 40.15
CA ASN A 2 -16.83 13.58 41.28
C ASN A 2 -15.38 14.10 41.22
N THR A 3 -14.68 14.25 42.35
CA THR A 3 -13.28 14.73 42.39
C THR A 3 -12.34 13.88 41.52
N LEU A 4 -12.66 12.60 41.35
CA LEU A 4 -11.95 11.68 40.48
C LEU A 4 -12.08 12.09 38.99
N ASP A 5 -13.26 12.54 38.57
CA ASP A 5 -13.54 12.96 37.19
C ASP A 5 -12.78 14.25 36.81
N LYS A 6 -12.62 15.17 37.77
CA LYS A 6 -11.85 16.41 37.55
C LYS A 6 -10.36 16.15 37.37
N LYS A 7 -9.80 15.22 38.17
CA LYS A 7 -8.38 14.85 38.07
C LYS A 7 -8.08 14.13 36.76
N LEU A 8 -8.96 13.23 36.34
CA LEU A 8 -8.85 12.55 35.08
C LEU A 8 -8.95 13.52 33.89
N LEU A 9 -9.85 14.48 33.96
CA LEU A 9 -10.02 15.52 32.93
C LEU A 9 -8.79 16.42 32.79
N GLU A 10 -8.15 16.76 33.88
CA GLU A 10 -6.90 17.56 33.87
C GLU A 10 -5.71 16.75 33.31
N GLU A 11 -5.62 15.47 33.65
CA GLU A 11 -4.59 14.58 33.11
C GLU A 11 -4.72 14.33 31.60
N VAL A 12 -5.94 14.37 31.04
CA VAL A 12 -6.16 14.12 29.60
C VAL A 12 -6.10 15.38 28.74
N LYS A 13 -6.22 16.59 29.33
CA LYS A 13 -6.18 17.85 28.58
C LYS A 13 -4.88 18.11 27.83
N ASN A 14 -3.78 17.59 28.31
CA ASN A 14 -2.44 17.80 27.76
C ASN A 14 -1.92 16.60 26.95
N LEU A 15 -2.72 15.55 26.80
CA LEU A 15 -2.34 14.39 26.03
C LEU A 15 -2.60 14.60 24.52
N SER A 16 -1.68 14.13 23.70
CA SER A 16 -1.94 14.01 22.28
C SER A 16 -3.12 13.04 22.02
N PRO A 17 -3.83 13.14 20.90
CA PRO A 17 -4.90 12.20 20.55
C PRO A 17 -4.49 10.73 20.63
N PHE A 18 -3.23 10.45 20.34
CA PHE A 18 -2.67 9.10 20.38
C PHE A 18 -2.47 8.60 21.82
N GLU A 19 -1.96 9.44 22.69
CA GLU A 19 -1.77 9.11 24.11
C GLU A 19 -3.12 8.98 24.83
N LEU A 20 -4.06 9.88 24.52
CA LEU A 20 -5.43 9.82 25.04
C LEU A 20 -6.11 8.49 24.66
N LYS A 21 -6.02 8.09 23.40
CA LYS A 21 -6.53 6.81 22.92
C LYS A 21 -5.94 5.63 23.69
N ASN A 22 -4.61 5.59 23.87
CA ASN A 22 -3.95 4.52 24.60
C ASN A 22 -4.39 4.47 26.07
N LYS A 23 -4.56 5.64 26.71
CA LYS A 23 -5.06 5.74 28.08
C LYS A 23 -6.49 5.23 28.22
N LEU A 24 -7.37 5.54 27.26
CA LEU A 24 -8.75 5.06 27.23
C LEU A 24 -8.81 3.54 27.04
N ILE A 25 -7.98 3.00 26.16
CA ILE A 25 -7.87 1.54 25.95
C ILE A 25 -7.42 0.85 27.24
N ASN A 26 -6.40 1.38 27.94
CA ASN A 26 -5.92 0.83 29.20
C ASN A 26 -6.97 0.87 30.31
N LEU A 27 -7.75 1.96 30.37
CA LEU A 27 -8.88 2.07 31.32
C LEU A 27 -9.98 1.05 31.00
N ALA A 28 -10.31 0.86 29.72
CA ALA A 28 -11.28 -0.14 29.30
C ALA A 28 -10.83 -1.56 29.67
N ASN A 29 -9.57 -1.92 29.36
CA ASN A 29 -8.98 -3.21 29.72
C ASN A 29 -8.91 -3.46 31.24
N SER A 30 -8.67 -2.41 32.03
CA SER A 30 -8.65 -2.54 33.49
C SER A 30 -10.05 -2.77 34.08
N ASN A 31 -11.10 -2.30 33.40
CA ASN A 31 -12.48 -2.54 33.78
C ASN A 31 -12.98 -3.91 33.32
N GLU A 32 -12.43 -4.47 32.25
CA GLU A 32 -12.72 -5.83 31.78
C GLU A 32 -12.38 -6.88 32.83
N LYS A 33 -11.25 -6.73 33.52
CA LYS A 33 -10.83 -7.63 34.61
C LYS A 33 -11.80 -7.68 35.80
N LYS A 34 -12.75 -6.74 35.84
CA LYS A 34 -13.78 -6.64 36.91
C LYS A 34 -15.18 -7.10 36.45
N GLY A 35 -15.33 -7.51 35.18
CA GLY A 35 -16.62 -7.89 34.61
C GLY A 35 -16.51 -9.04 33.60
N VAL A 36 -17.65 -9.66 33.31
CA VAL A 36 -17.78 -10.82 32.37
C VAL A 36 -17.79 -10.38 30.89
N LYS A 37 -17.56 -9.11 30.57
CA LYS A 37 -17.65 -8.56 29.21
C LYS A 37 -16.28 -8.54 28.54
N ILE A 38 -16.19 -9.13 27.36
CA ILE A 38 -15.00 -9.07 26.50
C ILE A 38 -14.95 -7.69 25.84
N PHE A 39 -13.81 -7.00 25.97
CA PHE A 39 -13.56 -5.74 25.29
C PHE A 39 -13.09 -5.99 23.86
N LEU A 40 -13.89 -5.59 22.87
CA LEU A 40 -13.54 -5.64 21.46
C LEU A 40 -12.96 -4.30 21.03
N ASN A 41 -11.66 -4.26 20.81
CA ASN A 41 -10.96 -3.05 20.38
C ASN A 41 -10.95 -2.94 18.85
N ALA A 42 -11.81 -2.10 18.29
CA ALA A 42 -11.83 -1.74 16.87
C ALA A 42 -11.17 -0.39 16.56
N GLY A 43 -10.50 0.22 17.54
CA GLY A 43 -9.88 1.53 17.41
C GLY A 43 -8.58 1.58 16.60
N ARG A 44 -8.11 0.44 16.10
CA ARG A 44 -6.91 0.34 15.27
C ARG A 44 -7.08 -0.78 14.25
N GLY A 45 -7.04 -0.43 12.96
CA GLY A 45 -6.82 -1.41 11.92
C GLY A 45 -5.36 -1.87 11.97
N ASN A 46 -5.12 -3.15 12.24
CA ASN A 46 -3.80 -3.72 12.13
C ASN A 46 -3.71 -4.45 10.78
N PRO A 47 -2.80 -4.06 9.89
CA PRO A 47 -2.54 -4.84 8.70
C PRO A 47 -2.04 -6.23 9.08
N ASN A 48 -2.28 -7.20 8.23
CA ASN A 48 -1.74 -8.54 8.43
C ASN A 48 -0.22 -8.54 8.18
N TRP A 49 0.53 -8.26 9.23
CA TRP A 49 2.00 -8.24 9.18
C TRP A 49 2.61 -9.60 8.83
N THR A 50 1.86 -10.67 9.01
CA THR A 50 2.30 -12.06 8.80
C THR A 50 1.81 -12.66 7.48
N ALA A 51 1.22 -11.88 6.57
CA ALA A 51 0.90 -12.34 5.23
C ALA A 51 2.21 -12.69 4.48
N SER A 52 2.71 -13.90 4.70
CA SER A 52 4.02 -14.32 4.20
C SER A 52 4.03 -14.51 2.68
N THR A 53 3.04 -15.20 2.12
CA THR A 53 3.03 -15.54 0.69
C THR A 53 3.17 -14.33 -0.26
N PRO A 54 2.42 -13.20 -0.08
CA PRO A 54 2.65 -12.02 -0.90
C PRO A 54 4.03 -11.40 -0.71
N ARG A 55 4.61 -11.47 0.50
CA ARG A 55 5.97 -10.98 0.76
C ARG A 55 7.01 -11.84 0.08
N ASP A 56 6.85 -13.15 0.15
CA ASP A 56 7.71 -14.10 -0.52
C ASP A 56 7.69 -13.87 -2.04
N ALA A 57 6.50 -13.68 -2.62
CA ALA A 57 6.34 -13.33 -4.04
C ALA A 57 7.07 -12.02 -4.40
N PHE A 58 6.97 -10.99 -3.54
CA PHE A 58 7.67 -9.73 -3.73
C PHE A 58 9.19 -9.88 -3.68
N PHE A 59 9.71 -10.64 -2.71
CA PHE A 59 11.15 -10.88 -2.62
C PHE A 59 11.66 -11.74 -3.77
N THR A 60 10.88 -12.72 -4.23
CA THR A 60 11.20 -13.55 -5.39
C THR A 60 11.21 -12.73 -6.68
N LEU A 61 10.27 -11.77 -6.85
CA LEU A 61 10.33 -10.79 -7.93
C LEU A 61 11.61 -9.94 -7.86
N GLY A 62 11.98 -9.48 -6.65
CA GLY A 62 13.24 -8.75 -6.44
C GLY A 62 14.47 -9.55 -6.85
N TYR A 63 14.46 -10.84 -6.57
CA TYR A 63 15.54 -11.74 -6.97
C TYR A 63 15.67 -11.83 -8.50
N PHE A 64 14.57 -12.07 -9.18
CA PHE A 64 14.51 -12.05 -10.65
C PHE A 64 15.01 -10.70 -11.21
N SER A 65 14.57 -9.60 -10.62
CA SER A 65 14.94 -8.25 -11.06
C SER A 65 16.45 -7.99 -10.94
N VAL A 66 17.08 -8.46 -9.86
CA VAL A 66 18.54 -8.39 -9.68
C VAL A 66 19.27 -9.28 -10.69
N GLU A 67 18.72 -10.44 -11.04
CA GLU A 67 19.31 -11.29 -12.11
C GLU A 67 19.28 -10.58 -13.47
N GLU A 68 18.18 -9.89 -13.79
CA GLU A 68 18.06 -9.12 -15.03
C GLU A 68 19.08 -7.96 -15.08
N THR A 69 19.31 -7.25 -13.97
CA THR A 69 20.35 -6.18 -13.92
C THR A 69 21.75 -6.77 -14.09
N ARG A 70 22.06 -7.89 -13.47
CA ARG A 70 23.35 -8.56 -13.59
C ARG A 70 23.63 -9.02 -15.00
N LYS A 71 22.59 -9.45 -15.71
CA LYS A 71 22.72 -9.90 -17.09
C LYS A 71 23.19 -8.77 -18.00
N THR A 72 22.50 -7.63 -17.98
CA THR A 72 22.88 -6.48 -18.79
C THR A 72 24.25 -5.92 -18.40
N TRP A 73 24.60 -5.96 -17.12
CA TRP A 73 25.92 -5.59 -16.64
C TRP A 73 27.02 -6.51 -17.19
N CYS A 74 26.78 -7.82 -17.19
CA CYS A 74 27.71 -8.78 -17.77
C CYS A 74 27.86 -8.62 -19.29
N ASP A 75 26.81 -8.16 -19.97
CA ASP A 75 26.82 -7.89 -21.42
C ASP A 75 27.48 -6.55 -21.78
N GLY A 76 28.04 -5.83 -20.78
CA GLY A 76 28.82 -4.61 -20.95
C GLY A 76 28.07 -3.32 -20.70
N ASP A 77 26.83 -3.36 -20.29
CA ASP A 77 26.11 -2.17 -19.79
C ASP A 77 26.51 -1.90 -18.34
N LEU A 78 27.33 -0.86 -18.15
CA LEU A 78 27.83 -0.46 -16.83
C LEU A 78 26.71 0.02 -15.89
N ALA A 79 25.56 0.43 -16.40
CA ALA A 79 24.41 0.81 -15.60
C ALA A 79 23.66 -0.41 -15.03
N GLY A 80 23.73 -1.55 -15.74
CA GLY A 80 23.10 -2.79 -15.30
C GLY A 80 21.57 -2.69 -15.26
N MET A 81 20.97 -1.90 -16.17
CA MET A 81 19.51 -1.73 -16.20
C MET A 81 18.82 -2.91 -16.87
N PRO A 82 17.65 -3.35 -16.35
CA PRO A 82 16.89 -4.41 -17.00
C PRO A 82 16.44 -4.02 -18.41
N GLU A 83 16.44 -4.99 -19.31
CA GLU A 83 15.97 -4.82 -20.68
C GLU A 83 14.55 -5.36 -20.87
N LYS A 84 13.69 -4.54 -21.47
CA LYS A 84 12.30 -4.91 -21.74
C LYS A 84 12.11 -6.05 -22.75
N PRO A 85 12.81 -6.07 -23.92
CA PRO A 85 12.54 -7.08 -24.94
C PRO A 85 12.67 -8.52 -24.43
N ASN A 86 11.63 -9.32 -24.61
CA ASN A 86 11.54 -10.74 -24.19
C ASN A 86 11.68 -10.97 -22.66
N ILE A 87 11.46 -9.97 -21.82
CA ILE A 87 11.57 -10.11 -20.36
C ILE A 87 10.53 -11.09 -19.81
N TYR A 88 9.32 -11.14 -20.36
CA TYR A 88 8.32 -12.14 -19.97
C TYR A 88 8.79 -13.57 -20.24
N LYS A 89 9.43 -13.81 -21.39
CA LYS A 89 10.01 -15.14 -21.68
C LYS A 89 11.09 -15.53 -20.67
N ARG A 90 11.94 -14.59 -20.28
CA ARG A 90 12.97 -14.80 -19.25
C ARG A 90 12.35 -15.01 -17.87
N PHE A 91 11.30 -14.29 -17.55
CA PHE A 91 10.53 -14.47 -16.33
C PHE A 91 9.93 -15.88 -16.24
N LYS A 92 9.29 -16.38 -17.32
CA LYS A 92 8.76 -17.75 -17.34
C LYS A 92 9.86 -18.80 -17.22
N ALA A 93 11.01 -18.57 -17.82
CA ALA A 93 12.17 -19.44 -17.65
C ALA A 93 12.69 -19.45 -16.21
N PHE A 94 12.73 -18.29 -15.58
CA PHE A 94 13.07 -18.15 -14.15
C PHE A 94 12.07 -18.92 -13.26
N CYS A 95 10.76 -18.75 -13.47
CA CYS A 95 9.74 -19.49 -12.72
C CYS A 95 9.92 -21.01 -12.87
N ASN A 96 10.13 -21.49 -14.08
CA ASN A 96 10.35 -22.92 -14.36
C ASN A 96 11.61 -23.50 -13.71
N SER A 97 12.64 -22.67 -13.56
CA SER A 97 13.91 -23.06 -12.93
C SER A 97 13.89 -22.97 -11.40
N ASN A 98 12.93 -22.24 -10.85
CA ASN A 98 12.84 -21.94 -9.43
C ASN A 98 11.48 -22.34 -8.82
N THR A 99 10.93 -23.47 -9.21
CA THR A 99 9.59 -23.96 -8.81
C THR A 99 9.39 -24.08 -7.30
N ASN A 100 10.46 -24.22 -6.54
CA ASN A 100 10.43 -24.29 -5.07
C ASN A 100 10.70 -22.93 -4.39
N ALA A 101 10.87 -21.84 -5.15
CA ALA A 101 11.11 -20.53 -4.55
C ALA A 101 9.84 -20.04 -3.80
N PRO A 102 9.99 -19.46 -2.61
CA PRO A 102 8.86 -18.96 -1.85
C PRO A 102 8.03 -17.95 -2.65
N GLY A 103 6.72 -18.13 -2.70
CA GLY A 103 5.79 -17.23 -3.38
C GLY A 103 5.83 -17.25 -4.91
N ILE A 104 6.60 -18.15 -5.54
CA ILE A 104 6.75 -18.20 -7.02
C ILE A 104 5.43 -18.46 -7.73
N GLU A 105 4.59 -19.35 -7.20
CA GLU A 105 3.28 -19.67 -7.77
C GLU A 105 2.35 -18.43 -7.77
N LEU A 106 2.32 -17.70 -6.67
CA LEU A 106 1.53 -16.46 -6.59
C LEU A 106 2.08 -15.40 -7.54
N LEU A 107 3.40 -15.26 -7.64
CA LEU A 107 4.05 -14.30 -8.53
C LEU A 107 3.71 -14.60 -10.00
N GLU A 108 3.83 -15.86 -10.40
CA GLU A 108 3.53 -16.30 -11.76
C GLU A 108 2.04 -16.08 -12.09
N GLU A 109 1.14 -16.49 -11.20
CA GLU A 109 -0.30 -16.28 -11.39
C GLU A 109 -0.67 -14.78 -11.42
N ALA A 110 -0.05 -13.93 -10.62
CA ALA A 110 -0.30 -12.49 -10.65
C ALA A 110 0.12 -11.86 -11.99
N VAL A 111 1.23 -12.29 -12.56
CA VAL A 111 1.67 -11.84 -13.89
C VAL A 111 0.71 -12.34 -14.96
N ASP A 112 0.39 -13.63 -14.98
CA ASP A 112 -0.51 -14.23 -15.95
C ASP A 112 -1.94 -13.67 -15.83
N TYR A 113 -2.39 -13.34 -14.62
CA TYR A 113 -3.66 -12.67 -14.37
C TYR A 113 -3.70 -11.27 -15.01
N GLY A 114 -2.64 -10.48 -14.86
CA GLY A 114 -2.55 -9.16 -15.50
C GLY A 114 -2.64 -9.23 -17.02
N ILE A 115 -2.01 -10.22 -17.63
CA ILE A 115 -2.08 -10.46 -19.08
C ILE A 115 -3.49 -10.91 -19.49
N ARG A 116 -4.06 -11.88 -18.79
CA ARG A 116 -5.35 -12.50 -19.13
C ARG A 116 -6.54 -11.56 -18.90
N GLU A 117 -6.62 -10.94 -17.72
CA GLU A 117 -7.80 -10.17 -17.31
C GLU A 117 -7.74 -8.70 -17.73
N TYR A 118 -6.55 -8.14 -17.81
CA TYR A 118 -6.37 -6.73 -18.18
C TYR A 118 -5.87 -6.52 -19.61
N GLY A 119 -5.48 -7.59 -20.30
CA GLY A 119 -4.91 -7.52 -21.65
C GLY A 119 -3.58 -6.77 -21.67
N PHE A 120 -2.80 -6.83 -20.60
CA PHE A 120 -1.50 -6.19 -20.57
C PHE A 120 -0.54 -6.86 -21.56
N ASP A 121 0.23 -6.05 -22.27
CA ASP A 121 1.37 -6.57 -23.02
C ASP A 121 2.37 -7.22 -22.04
N SER A 122 2.73 -8.46 -22.31
CA SER A 122 3.46 -9.31 -21.36
C SER A 122 4.84 -8.76 -21.02
N ASP A 123 5.58 -8.29 -22.02
CA ASP A 123 6.91 -7.71 -21.77
C ASP A 123 6.81 -6.39 -21.01
N SER A 124 5.84 -5.55 -21.38
CA SER A 124 5.61 -4.28 -20.70
C SER A 124 5.15 -4.45 -19.26
N TRP A 125 4.37 -5.50 -18.97
CA TRP A 125 3.88 -5.77 -17.62
C TRP A 125 5.01 -6.26 -16.72
N VAL A 126 5.77 -7.26 -17.16
CA VAL A 126 6.89 -7.78 -16.38
C VAL A 126 7.98 -6.72 -16.22
N PHE A 127 8.27 -5.94 -17.28
CA PHE A 127 9.25 -4.86 -17.21
C PHE A 127 8.85 -3.80 -16.17
N GLU A 128 7.59 -3.36 -16.14
CA GLU A 128 7.11 -2.39 -15.16
C GLU A 128 7.31 -2.87 -13.71
N LEU A 129 7.06 -4.15 -13.45
CA LEU A 129 7.26 -4.72 -12.11
C LEU A 129 8.75 -4.79 -11.73
N VAL A 130 9.60 -5.18 -12.68
CA VAL A 130 11.05 -5.29 -12.49
C VAL A 130 11.68 -3.91 -12.31
N ASP A 131 11.34 -2.97 -13.17
CA ASP A 131 11.78 -1.58 -13.13
C ASP A 131 11.35 -0.91 -11.81
N GLY A 132 10.09 -1.09 -11.43
CA GLY A 132 9.54 -0.55 -10.20
C GLY A 132 10.23 -1.08 -8.93
N ILE A 133 10.62 -2.37 -8.89
CA ILE A 133 11.29 -2.93 -7.71
C ILE A 133 12.79 -2.59 -7.68
N ILE A 134 13.44 -2.40 -8.81
CA ILE A 134 14.81 -1.88 -8.90
C ILE A 134 14.83 -0.40 -8.48
N GLY A 135 13.81 0.38 -8.82
CA GLY A 135 13.62 1.72 -8.29
C GLY A 135 14.42 2.80 -9.00
N ASP A 136 14.55 2.74 -10.32
CA ASP A 136 15.29 3.71 -11.12
C ASP A 136 14.48 4.95 -11.53
N ASN A 137 13.31 5.15 -10.96
CA ASN A 137 12.37 6.25 -11.26
C ASN A 137 12.85 7.63 -10.76
N TYR A 138 14.13 7.85 -10.71
CA TYR A 138 14.73 9.14 -10.39
C TYR A 138 15.01 9.92 -11.70
N PRO A 139 14.81 11.26 -11.76
CA PRO A 139 14.42 12.18 -10.68
C PRO A 139 12.91 12.42 -10.54
N VAL A 140 12.08 11.90 -11.42
CA VAL A 140 10.63 12.17 -11.45
C VAL A 140 9.87 10.84 -11.42
N PRO A 141 9.64 10.28 -10.23
CA PRO A 141 8.86 9.06 -10.11
C PRO A 141 7.40 9.31 -10.50
N ASP A 142 6.77 8.33 -11.12
CA ASP A 142 5.33 8.31 -11.31
C ASP A 142 4.61 8.23 -9.97
N ARG A 143 3.40 8.79 -9.88
CA ARG A 143 2.55 8.69 -8.69
C ARG A 143 2.19 7.25 -8.32
N MET A 144 2.15 6.38 -9.30
CA MET A 144 1.95 4.95 -9.20
C MET A 144 2.38 4.28 -10.51
N LEU A 145 2.83 3.04 -10.48
CA LEU A 145 3.10 2.26 -11.70
C LEU A 145 1.81 2.11 -12.52
N LEU A 146 1.89 2.38 -13.82
CA LEU A 146 0.72 2.56 -14.69
C LEU A 146 -0.26 1.38 -14.71
N ARG A 147 0.27 0.15 -14.79
CA ARG A 147 -0.55 -1.05 -14.81
C ARG A 147 -1.02 -1.44 -13.43
N VAL A 148 -0.19 -1.22 -12.41
CA VAL A 148 -0.57 -1.37 -11.01
C VAL A 148 -1.71 -0.41 -10.66
N GLU A 149 -1.67 0.84 -11.13
CA GLU A 149 -2.77 1.80 -10.95
C GLU A 149 -4.10 1.22 -11.45
N LYS A 150 -4.12 0.63 -12.65
CA LYS A 150 -5.33 0.03 -13.21
C LYS A 150 -5.85 -1.14 -12.37
N VAL A 151 -4.96 -1.97 -11.85
CA VAL A 151 -5.33 -3.09 -10.97
C VAL A 151 -5.93 -2.57 -9.67
N VAL A 152 -5.26 -1.62 -9.01
CA VAL A 152 -5.71 -1.03 -7.75
C VAL A 152 -7.03 -0.28 -7.92
N HIS A 153 -7.17 0.46 -9.02
CA HIS A 153 -8.41 1.16 -9.37
C HIS A 153 -9.60 0.20 -9.44
N ASN A 154 -9.47 -0.88 -10.19
CA ASN A 154 -10.54 -1.86 -10.33
C ASN A 154 -10.84 -2.59 -9.00
N TYR A 155 -9.81 -2.86 -8.21
CA TYR A 155 -9.97 -3.42 -6.88
C TYR A 155 -10.80 -2.49 -5.97
N LEU A 156 -10.44 -1.21 -5.91
CA LEU A 156 -11.17 -0.23 -5.09
C LEU A 156 -12.61 -0.07 -5.54
N ILE A 157 -12.88 -0.01 -6.86
CA ILE A 157 -14.25 0.03 -7.38
C ILE A 157 -15.06 -1.15 -6.85
N LYS A 158 -14.51 -2.35 -6.96
CA LYS A 158 -15.17 -3.57 -6.53
C LYS A 158 -15.45 -3.57 -5.03
N GLU A 159 -14.47 -3.18 -4.22
CA GLU A 159 -14.60 -3.14 -2.76
C GLU A 159 -15.55 -2.03 -2.28
N MET A 160 -15.62 -0.91 -2.99
CA MET A 160 -16.50 0.21 -2.64
C MET A 160 -17.95 0.08 -3.16
N GLY A 161 -18.34 -1.07 -3.68
CA GLY A 161 -19.74 -1.36 -4.03
C GLY A 161 -20.05 -1.41 -5.52
N GLY A 162 -19.07 -1.48 -6.40
CA GLY A 162 -19.24 -2.07 -7.73
C GLY A 162 -19.73 -1.18 -8.86
N SER A 163 -20.03 0.09 -8.66
CA SER A 163 -20.32 0.98 -9.79
C SER A 163 -19.82 2.39 -9.56
N ILE A 164 -18.75 2.73 -10.23
CA ILE A 164 -18.44 4.14 -10.43
C ILE A 164 -19.35 4.64 -11.56
N PRO A 165 -20.06 5.77 -11.37
CA PRO A 165 -20.77 6.40 -12.47
C PRO A 165 -19.83 6.63 -13.64
N ASP A 166 -20.23 6.30 -14.85
CA ASP A 166 -19.45 6.44 -16.10
C ASP A 166 -18.83 7.83 -16.34
N LYS A 167 -19.18 8.81 -15.54
CA LYS A 167 -18.71 10.21 -15.62
C LYS A 167 -17.86 10.68 -14.45
N ALA A 168 -17.61 9.85 -13.44
CA ALA A 168 -16.73 10.24 -12.36
C ALA A 168 -15.28 9.89 -12.71
N SER A 169 -14.48 10.87 -13.09
CA SER A 169 -13.03 10.71 -13.13
C SER A 169 -12.50 10.82 -11.70
N HIS A 170 -11.75 9.83 -11.25
CA HIS A 170 -11.00 9.89 -10.01
C HIS A 170 -9.60 9.40 -10.27
N ASP A 171 -8.68 10.03 -9.61
CA ASP A 171 -7.27 9.71 -9.68
C ASP A 171 -6.83 8.96 -8.44
N LEU A 172 -5.89 8.04 -8.60
CA LEU A 172 -5.26 7.31 -7.52
C LEU A 172 -3.90 7.91 -7.18
N PHE A 173 -3.62 7.99 -5.90
CA PHE A 173 -2.31 8.36 -5.38
C PHE A 173 -1.87 7.36 -4.33
N ALA A 174 -0.70 6.78 -4.52
CA ALA A 174 -0.06 5.98 -3.49
C ALA A 174 0.60 6.91 -2.46
N VAL A 175 0.32 6.69 -1.19
CA VAL A 175 0.88 7.45 -0.07
C VAL A 175 1.29 6.51 1.06
N GLU A 176 2.04 7.01 2.02
CA GLU A 176 2.63 6.23 3.13
C GLU A 176 1.61 5.83 4.21
N GLY A 177 0.33 5.83 3.87
CA GLY A 177 -0.78 5.41 4.74
C GLY A 177 -1.83 6.48 4.97
N GLY A 178 -2.94 6.11 5.62
CA GLY A 178 -4.10 6.99 5.79
C GLY A 178 -3.81 8.31 6.50
N THR A 179 -2.89 8.34 7.45
CA THR A 179 -2.50 9.58 8.13
C THR A 179 -1.79 10.54 7.17
N ALA A 180 -0.87 10.05 6.36
CA ALA A 180 -0.21 10.85 5.33
C ALA A 180 -1.21 11.35 4.29
N ALA A 181 -2.12 10.49 3.83
CA ALA A 181 -3.20 10.87 2.92
C ALA A 181 -4.01 12.05 3.45
N MET A 182 -4.42 12.01 4.72
CA MET A 182 -5.17 13.10 5.35
C MET A 182 -4.36 14.39 5.43
N CYS A 183 -3.07 14.32 5.78
CA CYS A 183 -2.19 15.49 5.77
C CYS A 183 -2.12 16.12 4.37
N TYR A 184 -1.85 15.34 3.34
CA TYR A 184 -1.75 15.84 1.96
C TYR A 184 -3.06 16.44 1.45
N ILE A 185 -4.21 15.84 1.79
CA ILE A 185 -5.52 16.37 1.44
C ILE A 185 -5.72 17.75 2.08
N PHE A 186 -5.52 17.88 3.39
CA PHE A 186 -5.72 19.15 4.08
C PHE A 186 -4.71 20.22 3.64
N ASP A 187 -3.45 19.88 3.47
CA ASP A 187 -2.45 20.82 2.97
C ASP A 187 -2.80 21.31 1.55
N SER A 188 -3.24 20.40 0.67
CA SER A 188 -3.69 20.79 -0.67
C SER A 188 -4.90 21.70 -0.65
N LEU A 189 -5.90 21.40 0.19
CA LEU A 189 -7.10 22.23 0.34
C LEU A 189 -6.76 23.64 0.86
N MET A 190 -5.86 23.73 1.83
CA MET A 190 -5.41 25.02 2.37
C MET A 190 -4.58 25.80 1.35
N ALA A 191 -3.63 25.15 0.66
CA ALA A 191 -2.79 25.78 -0.35
C ALA A 191 -3.60 26.34 -1.53
N ASN A 192 -4.69 25.67 -1.90
CA ASN A 192 -5.60 26.11 -2.95
C ASN A 192 -6.74 27.04 -2.46
N HIS A 193 -6.70 27.49 -1.20
CA HIS A 193 -7.70 28.36 -0.57
C HIS A 193 -9.12 27.79 -0.53
N LEU A 194 -9.27 26.49 -0.71
CA LEU A 194 -10.54 25.77 -0.58
C LEU A 194 -10.93 25.54 0.87
N LEU A 195 -9.97 25.63 1.78
CA LEU A 195 -10.13 25.52 3.21
C LEU A 195 -9.39 26.66 3.91
N LYS A 196 -10.03 27.29 4.91
CA LYS A 196 -9.47 28.37 5.72
C LYS A 196 -9.37 27.94 7.18
N LYS A 197 -8.47 28.57 7.93
CA LYS A 197 -8.16 28.24 9.34
C LYS A 197 -9.38 28.17 10.29
N HIS A 198 -10.48 28.85 9.95
CA HIS A 198 -11.68 28.94 10.78
C HIS A 198 -12.91 28.25 10.17
N ASP A 199 -12.74 27.53 9.08
CA ASP A 199 -13.83 26.78 8.48
C ASP A 199 -14.20 25.57 9.35
N ASN A 200 -15.50 25.30 9.44
CA ASN A 200 -16.00 24.10 10.08
C ASN A 200 -16.08 22.98 9.03
N ILE A 201 -15.43 21.86 9.33
CA ILE A 201 -15.42 20.68 8.47
C ILE A 201 -16.22 19.59 9.15
N ALA A 202 -17.21 19.05 8.44
CA ALA A 202 -17.87 17.81 8.82
C ALA A 202 -17.30 16.67 7.97
N LEU A 203 -16.67 15.71 8.62
CA LEU A 203 -16.29 14.42 8.00
C LEU A 203 -17.44 13.45 8.25
N MET A 204 -18.11 13.03 7.18
CA MET A 204 -19.19 12.04 7.22
C MET A 204 -18.65 10.67 6.84
#